data_6106a6cc099dd58781f58088161ce1f9
#
_entry.id   6106a6cc099dd58781f58088161ce1f9
#
_cell.length_a   1.000
_cell.length_b   1.000
_cell.length_c   1.000
_cell.angle_alpha   90.00
_cell.angle_beta   90.00
_cell.angle_gamma   90.00
#
_symmetry.space_group_name_H-M   'P 1'
#
loop_
_entity.id
_entity.type
_entity.pdbx_description
1 polymer ?
#
loop_
_entity_poly.entity_id
_entity_poly.type
_entity_poly.pdbx_seq_one_letter_code
_entity_poly.pdbx_strand_id
1 'polypeptide(L)'
;VRARLAPLLLLAACVTTPPPMAGGIHINEPDLDAWSAALQGAGLDTVQVTAYARQAAWDGGEVGFERQDPSEVIVQLEAAQRAGLRVMLVLRTYLEHALPENRHLWHGRIHPRDDQLDAWFANYREYALWGARLAAEYDVDVFVVGNELNSMTSTVFPDEAIDPHEYFLDAERTAKVRDDLVGCADDVVARGDGSDLTHWDGGRFDSLHDQLVDAERARRAWATAVTGAGSRAEIQARLEARGARLDAGWRALIDDVRGVYRGPVTYGANFDQFHRVGFWDALDAVGVTSYFPLTLWGATDEEQRAAMTASWTEVADRLTASATLDEDDVLPVYLLELGWTRLEGSTVRPWSYDRVDVLETVGEVEEGAAQPLTCVHWASQPARPDERVEALAALADLVDSGGFDALRGFSLWKLTTRDYHHEGERFAVLVPADVRDNTPNDSDTALLAQAARLGALLRQSAQRKRRTSRR
;
A
#
# COMPACT_ATOMS: atom_id res chain seq x y z
N VAL A 1 -54.05 -4.36 36.75
CA VAL A 1 -53.32 -4.04 35.50
C VAL A 1 -51.94 -4.66 35.61
N ARG A 2 -51.75 -5.84 34.92
CA ARG A 2 -50.46 -6.52 34.88
C ARG A 2 -49.70 -6.01 33.64
N ALA A 3 -48.66 -5.20 33.86
CA ALA A 3 -47.71 -4.81 32.84
C ALA A 3 -46.89 -6.03 32.38
N ARG A 4 -47.00 -6.44 31.11
CA ARG A 4 -46.12 -7.41 30.49
C ARG A 4 -44.83 -6.68 30.08
N LEU A 5 -43.74 -6.96 30.77
CA LEU A 5 -42.38 -6.64 30.30
C LEU A 5 -42.09 -7.56 29.11
N ALA A 6 -41.97 -6.97 27.92
CA ALA A 6 -41.44 -7.68 26.76
C ALA A 6 -39.92 -7.82 26.96
N PRO A 7 -39.34 -9.03 26.73
CA PRO A 7 -37.88 -9.17 26.76
C PRO A 7 -37.28 -8.39 25.60
N LEU A 8 -36.41 -7.42 25.90
CA LEU A 8 -35.46 -6.88 24.93
C LEU A 8 -34.53 -8.05 24.54
N LEU A 9 -34.75 -8.62 23.37
CA LEU A 9 -33.77 -9.46 22.70
C LEU A 9 -32.61 -8.53 22.29
N LEU A 10 -31.56 -8.50 23.11
CA LEU A 10 -30.24 -8.07 22.66
C LEU A 10 -29.83 -9.06 21.55
N LEU A 11 -30.02 -8.66 20.30
CA LEU A 11 -29.34 -9.28 19.16
C LEU A 11 -27.84 -8.97 19.38
N ALA A 12 -27.14 -9.90 20.00
CA ALA A 12 -25.68 -9.92 19.91
C ALA A 12 -25.36 -9.97 18.40
N ALA A 13 -24.84 -8.88 17.89
CA ALA A 13 -24.28 -8.87 16.53
C ALA A 13 -23.23 -9.98 16.51
N CYS A 14 -23.49 -11.06 15.78
CA CYS A 14 -22.46 -12.05 15.52
C CYS A 14 -21.34 -11.32 14.80
N VAL A 15 -20.24 -11.05 15.47
CA VAL A 15 -19.00 -10.59 14.84
C VAL A 15 -18.62 -11.68 13.85
N THR A 16 -18.84 -11.42 12.56
CA THR A 16 -18.46 -12.35 11.50
C THR A 16 -16.96 -12.30 11.37
N THR A 17 -16.29 -13.37 11.79
CA THR A 17 -14.84 -13.48 11.58
C THR A 17 -14.52 -13.27 10.09
N PRO A 18 -13.66 -12.31 9.75
CA PRO A 18 -13.30 -12.06 8.38
C PRO A 18 -12.81 -13.33 7.66
N PRO A 19 -13.23 -13.57 6.40
CA PRO A 19 -12.90 -14.80 5.68
C PRO A 19 -11.43 -14.85 5.25
N PRO A 20 -10.84 -16.04 5.02
CA PRO A 20 -9.57 -16.13 4.32
C PRO A 20 -9.73 -15.66 2.88
N MET A 21 -8.82 -14.82 2.39
CA MET A 21 -8.85 -14.21 1.06
C MET A 21 -7.50 -14.39 0.36
N ALA A 22 -7.52 -14.77 -0.91
CA ALA A 22 -6.33 -14.94 -1.73
C ALA A 22 -6.62 -14.45 -3.15
N GLY A 23 -6.00 -13.34 -3.55
CA GLY A 23 -6.34 -12.74 -4.82
C GLY A 23 -5.43 -11.61 -5.27
N GLY A 24 -5.99 -10.66 -5.97
CA GLY A 24 -5.25 -9.50 -6.46
C GLY A 24 -6.13 -8.43 -7.09
N ILE A 25 -5.45 -7.36 -7.51
CA ILE A 25 -6.03 -6.24 -8.24
C ILE A 25 -5.68 -6.36 -9.73
N HIS A 26 -6.64 -6.06 -10.60
CA HIS A 26 -6.38 -6.05 -12.05
C HIS A 26 -5.85 -4.70 -12.54
N ILE A 27 -5.23 -4.73 -13.73
CA ILE A 27 -4.77 -3.52 -14.43
C ILE A 27 -5.72 -3.28 -15.60
N ASN A 28 -6.72 -2.41 -15.43
CA ASN A 28 -7.62 -1.96 -16.50
C ASN A 28 -8.04 -3.06 -17.49
N GLU A 29 -8.42 -4.23 -16.98
CA GLU A 29 -8.79 -5.37 -17.80
C GLU A 29 -10.02 -5.07 -18.66
N PRO A 30 -9.95 -5.26 -19.99
CA PRO A 30 -11.08 -4.95 -20.88
C PRO A 30 -12.19 -6.02 -20.81
N ASP A 31 -11.86 -7.22 -20.35
CA ASP A 31 -12.77 -8.37 -20.22
C ASP A 31 -12.67 -8.93 -18.79
N LEU A 32 -13.52 -8.42 -17.92
CA LEU A 32 -13.54 -8.81 -16.52
C LEU A 32 -14.01 -10.24 -16.27
N ASP A 33 -14.82 -10.81 -17.18
CA ASP A 33 -15.28 -12.19 -17.04
C ASP A 33 -14.14 -13.16 -17.39
N ALA A 34 -13.39 -12.88 -18.46
CA ALA A 34 -12.18 -13.66 -18.82
C ALA A 34 -11.10 -13.53 -17.74
N TRP A 35 -10.90 -12.32 -17.18
CA TRP A 35 -9.96 -12.09 -16.09
C TRP A 35 -10.37 -12.85 -14.82
N SER A 36 -11.64 -12.82 -14.46
CA SER A 36 -12.16 -13.55 -13.29
C SER A 36 -11.97 -15.07 -13.44
N ALA A 37 -12.22 -15.60 -14.62
CA ALA A 37 -11.99 -17.02 -14.92
C ALA A 37 -10.49 -17.37 -14.83
N ALA A 38 -9.61 -16.52 -15.33
CA ALA A 38 -8.16 -16.69 -15.26
C ALA A 38 -7.66 -16.66 -13.80
N LEU A 39 -8.17 -15.75 -12.98
CA LEU A 39 -7.86 -15.67 -11.57
C LEU A 39 -8.23 -16.97 -10.83
N GLN A 40 -9.42 -17.49 -11.08
CA GLN A 40 -9.86 -18.78 -10.52
C GLN A 40 -9.02 -19.95 -11.05
N GLY A 41 -8.68 -19.95 -12.33
CA GLY A 41 -7.77 -20.93 -12.94
C GLY A 41 -6.38 -20.95 -12.29
N ALA A 42 -5.91 -19.81 -11.82
CA ALA A 42 -4.68 -19.67 -11.01
C ALA A 42 -4.83 -20.10 -9.54
N GLY A 43 -6.02 -20.55 -9.11
CA GLY A 43 -6.28 -20.99 -7.73
C GLY A 43 -6.54 -19.85 -6.74
N LEU A 44 -6.82 -18.65 -7.24
CA LEU A 44 -7.17 -17.47 -6.47
C LEU A 44 -8.70 -17.28 -6.45
N ASP A 45 -9.23 -16.73 -5.37
CA ASP A 45 -10.67 -16.65 -5.14
C ASP A 45 -11.18 -15.25 -4.78
N THR A 46 -10.29 -14.25 -4.84
CA THR A 46 -10.58 -12.89 -4.35
C THR A 46 -10.16 -11.84 -5.36
N VAL A 47 -11.03 -10.87 -5.61
CA VAL A 47 -10.70 -9.65 -6.33
C VAL A 47 -10.67 -8.47 -5.37
N GLN A 48 -9.65 -7.61 -5.50
CA GLN A 48 -9.64 -6.31 -4.88
C GLN A 48 -10.14 -5.27 -5.88
N VAL A 49 -11.24 -4.62 -5.54
CA VAL A 49 -11.83 -3.51 -6.30
C VAL A 49 -11.45 -2.21 -5.60
N THR A 50 -10.91 -1.26 -6.35
CA THR A 50 -10.49 0.04 -5.79
C THR A 50 -11.39 1.15 -6.29
N ALA A 51 -11.97 1.90 -5.37
CA ALA A 51 -12.66 3.15 -5.64
C ALA A 51 -11.73 4.31 -5.32
N TYR A 52 -11.82 5.41 -6.09
CA TYR A 52 -10.92 6.54 -5.95
C TYR A 52 -11.66 7.82 -5.58
N ALA A 53 -11.09 8.59 -4.63
CA ALA A 53 -11.44 9.98 -4.40
C ALA A 53 -10.24 10.87 -4.74
N ARG A 54 -10.51 12.09 -5.17
CA ARG A 54 -9.49 13.09 -5.50
C ARG A 54 -9.33 14.07 -4.33
N GLN A 55 -8.12 14.23 -3.86
CA GLN A 55 -7.70 15.33 -3.00
C GLN A 55 -7.16 16.47 -3.88
N ALA A 56 -7.71 17.66 -3.76
CA ALA A 56 -7.19 18.82 -4.47
C ALA A 56 -5.82 19.21 -3.93
N ALA A 57 -5.71 20.20 -3.03
CA ALA A 57 -4.45 20.52 -2.38
C ALA A 57 -4.17 19.56 -1.21
N TRP A 58 -2.92 19.19 -0.99
CA TRP A 58 -2.52 18.26 0.09
C TRP A 58 -2.90 18.75 1.50
N ASP A 59 -3.00 20.06 1.68
CA ASP A 59 -3.31 20.73 2.95
C ASP A 59 -4.76 21.22 3.06
N GLY A 60 -5.59 20.96 2.03
CA GLY A 60 -6.98 21.38 1.96
C GLY A 60 -7.96 20.35 2.55
N GLY A 61 -9.18 20.80 2.78
CA GLY A 61 -10.28 19.96 3.28
C GLY A 61 -11.12 19.30 2.18
N GLU A 62 -10.85 19.57 0.90
CA GLU A 62 -11.68 19.10 -0.21
C GLU A 62 -11.29 17.67 -0.63
N VAL A 63 -12.27 16.75 -0.49
CA VAL A 63 -12.20 15.39 -1.02
C VAL A 63 -13.36 15.21 -2.00
N GLY A 64 -13.05 15.04 -3.27
CA GLY A 64 -14.04 14.89 -4.33
C GLY A 64 -14.04 13.48 -4.90
N PHE A 65 -15.19 12.84 -4.99
CA PHE A 65 -15.35 11.52 -5.62
C PHE A 65 -16.40 11.52 -6.75
N GLU A 66 -17.05 12.64 -6.98
CA GLU A 66 -18.12 12.80 -8.00
C GLU A 66 -17.62 12.61 -9.44
N ARG A 67 -16.29 12.70 -9.66
CA ARG A 67 -15.69 12.50 -10.99
C ARG A 67 -15.39 11.04 -11.32
N GLN A 68 -15.37 10.17 -10.34
CA GLN A 68 -15.29 8.75 -10.62
C GLN A 68 -16.68 8.31 -11.10
N ASP A 69 -16.73 7.73 -12.29
CA ASP A 69 -17.96 7.08 -12.74
C ASP A 69 -18.23 5.87 -11.84
N PRO A 70 -19.31 5.91 -11.02
CA PRO A 70 -19.65 4.75 -10.19
C PRO A 70 -19.77 3.46 -10.99
N SER A 71 -20.09 3.55 -12.29
CA SER A 71 -20.21 2.39 -13.16
C SER A 71 -18.90 1.61 -13.27
N GLU A 72 -17.72 2.26 -13.19
CA GLU A 72 -16.42 1.57 -13.22
C GLU A 72 -16.22 0.62 -12.04
N VAL A 73 -16.65 1.03 -10.84
CA VAL A 73 -16.61 0.20 -9.65
C VAL A 73 -17.70 -0.88 -9.71
N ILE A 74 -18.90 -0.50 -10.10
CA ILE A 74 -20.07 -1.39 -10.17
C ILE A 74 -19.84 -2.55 -11.13
N VAL A 75 -19.34 -2.30 -12.34
CA VAL A 75 -19.05 -3.38 -13.31
C VAL A 75 -18.04 -4.40 -12.77
N GLN A 76 -17.07 -3.97 -11.97
CA GLN A 76 -16.11 -4.88 -11.33
C GLN A 76 -16.78 -5.70 -10.24
N LEU A 77 -17.61 -5.10 -9.40
CA LEU A 77 -18.38 -5.78 -8.36
C LEU A 77 -19.34 -6.82 -8.97
N GLU A 78 -20.07 -6.44 -10.01
CA GLU A 78 -20.96 -7.34 -10.75
C GLU A 78 -20.21 -8.51 -11.42
N ALA A 79 -19.05 -8.26 -12.01
CA ALA A 79 -18.23 -9.32 -12.61
C ALA A 79 -17.74 -10.30 -11.53
N ALA A 80 -17.31 -9.80 -10.38
CA ALA A 80 -16.90 -10.62 -9.25
C ALA A 80 -18.07 -11.51 -8.74
N GLN A 81 -19.27 -10.92 -8.59
CA GLN A 81 -20.47 -11.69 -8.19
C GLN A 81 -20.82 -12.75 -9.22
N ARG A 82 -20.83 -12.44 -10.52
CA ARG A 82 -21.11 -13.44 -11.58
C ARG A 82 -20.11 -14.59 -11.53
N ALA A 83 -18.86 -14.30 -11.24
CA ALA A 83 -17.80 -15.31 -11.13
C ALA A 83 -17.81 -16.06 -9.78
N GLY A 84 -18.57 -15.58 -8.79
CA GLY A 84 -18.54 -16.14 -7.42
C GLY A 84 -17.21 -15.88 -6.70
N LEU A 85 -16.51 -14.82 -7.05
CA LEU A 85 -15.31 -14.35 -6.37
C LEU A 85 -15.67 -13.61 -5.07
N ARG A 86 -14.80 -13.70 -4.08
CA ARG A 86 -14.82 -12.80 -2.93
C ARG A 86 -14.41 -11.41 -3.35
N VAL A 87 -14.89 -10.42 -2.64
CA VAL A 87 -14.60 -9.02 -2.94
C VAL A 87 -14.00 -8.32 -1.73
N MET A 88 -12.88 -7.64 -1.97
CA MET A 88 -12.33 -6.62 -1.08
C MET A 88 -12.54 -5.26 -1.77
N LEU A 89 -13.34 -4.37 -1.19
CA LEU A 89 -13.55 -3.02 -1.72
C LEU A 89 -12.67 -2.03 -0.96
N VAL A 90 -11.76 -1.37 -1.67
CA VAL A 90 -10.77 -0.44 -1.10
C VAL A 90 -11.09 0.98 -1.50
N LEU A 91 -11.21 1.87 -0.52
CA LEU A 91 -11.28 3.30 -0.74
C LEU A 91 -9.88 3.90 -0.77
N ARG A 92 -9.50 4.48 -1.91
CA ARG A 92 -8.21 5.12 -2.12
C ARG A 92 -8.40 6.61 -2.43
N THR A 93 -7.51 7.43 -1.92
CA THR A 93 -7.44 8.86 -2.27
C THR A 93 -6.17 9.10 -3.06
N TYR A 94 -6.24 9.93 -4.10
CA TYR A 94 -5.07 10.39 -4.83
C TYR A 94 -4.96 11.92 -4.80
N LEU A 95 -3.74 12.42 -4.88
CA LEU A 95 -3.48 13.86 -5.00
C LEU A 95 -3.61 14.32 -6.44
N GLU A 96 -4.15 15.52 -6.64
CA GLU A 96 -4.20 16.18 -7.95
C GLU A 96 -2.82 16.74 -8.31
N HIS A 97 -2.00 15.96 -9.01
CA HIS A 97 -0.64 16.35 -9.36
C HIS A 97 -0.55 17.48 -10.41
N ALA A 98 -1.66 17.88 -11.02
CA ALA A 98 -1.69 19.09 -11.83
C ALA A 98 -1.50 20.37 -10.99
N LEU A 99 -1.72 20.30 -9.68
CA LEU A 99 -1.46 21.39 -8.76
C LEU A 99 0.02 21.43 -8.37
N PRO A 100 0.70 22.58 -8.51
CA PRO A 100 2.14 22.69 -8.22
C PRO A 100 2.51 22.32 -6.78
N GLU A 101 1.63 22.60 -5.82
CA GLU A 101 1.82 22.29 -4.39
C GLU A 101 1.83 20.81 -4.08
N ASN A 102 1.26 19.97 -4.94
CA ASN A 102 1.20 18.52 -4.79
C ASN A 102 2.36 17.80 -5.51
N ARG A 103 3.17 18.56 -6.26
CA ARG A 103 4.28 17.98 -7.00
C ARG A 103 5.22 17.25 -6.06
N HIS A 104 5.65 16.06 -6.47
CA HIS A 104 6.52 15.17 -5.69
C HIS A 104 5.91 14.67 -4.35
N LEU A 105 4.64 14.96 -4.07
CA LEU A 105 3.95 14.42 -2.92
C LEU A 105 3.05 13.26 -3.36
N TRP A 106 3.05 12.20 -2.60
CA TRP A 106 2.10 11.10 -2.77
C TRP A 106 0.94 11.23 -1.78
N HIS A 107 -0.12 10.44 -1.95
CA HIS A 107 -1.34 10.58 -1.16
C HIS A 107 -1.14 10.38 0.36
N GLY A 108 -0.13 9.63 0.79
CA GLY A 108 0.24 9.53 2.21
C GLY A 108 0.67 10.85 2.85
N ARG A 109 0.96 11.89 2.04
CA ARG A 109 1.29 13.24 2.49
C ARG A 109 0.08 14.18 2.58
N ILE A 110 -1.12 13.68 2.36
CA ILE A 110 -2.34 14.45 2.62
C ILE A 110 -2.37 14.83 4.09
N HIS A 111 -2.32 16.16 4.36
CA HIS A 111 -2.27 16.70 5.71
C HIS A 111 -3.04 18.03 5.77
N PRO A 112 -4.38 18.00 5.78
CA PRO A 112 -5.20 19.19 5.89
C PRO A 112 -4.78 20.06 7.06
N ARG A 113 -4.74 21.37 6.88
CA ARG A 113 -4.46 22.30 7.99
C ARG A 113 -5.47 22.09 9.12
N ASP A 114 -5.13 22.48 10.33
CA ASP A 114 -5.97 22.26 11.52
C ASP A 114 -7.36 22.89 11.40
N ASP A 115 -7.48 24.00 10.68
CA ASP A 115 -8.75 24.67 10.35
C ASP A 115 -9.53 23.98 9.22
N GLN A 116 -8.91 23.07 8.47
CA GLN A 116 -9.48 22.29 7.38
C GLN A 116 -9.80 20.85 7.75
N LEU A 117 -9.31 20.38 8.91
CA LEU A 117 -9.39 18.98 9.29
C LEU A 117 -10.84 18.47 9.44
N ASP A 118 -11.70 19.27 10.07
CA ASP A 118 -13.11 18.91 10.28
C ASP A 118 -13.88 18.89 8.91
N ALA A 119 -13.55 19.81 8.02
CA ALA A 119 -14.10 19.82 6.66
C ALA A 119 -13.63 18.59 5.87
N TRP A 120 -12.36 18.18 6.04
CA TRP A 120 -11.83 16.99 5.40
C TRP A 120 -12.58 15.73 5.85
N PHE A 121 -12.75 15.53 7.17
CA PHE A 121 -13.52 14.39 7.68
C PHE A 121 -14.98 14.42 7.23
N ALA A 122 -15.60 15.58 7.15
CA ALA A 122 -16.97 15.69 6.63
C ALA A 122 -17.06 15.24 5.16
N ASN A 123 -16.16 15.70 4.30
CA ASN A 123 -16.12 15.32 2.89
C ASN A 123 -15.71 13.85 2.71
N TYR A 124 -14.72 13.39 3.44
CA TYR A 124 -14.29 11.98 3.40
C TYR A 124 -15.39 11.03 3.88
N ARG A 125 -16.18 11.44 4.87
CA ARG A 125 -17.33 10.70 5.36
C ARG A 125 -18.38 10.44 4.26
N GLU A 126 -18.69 11.42 3.43
CA GLU A 126 -19.61 11.23 2.29
C GLU A 126 -19.09 10.16 1.34
N TYR A 127 -17.80 10.18 1.04
CA TYR A 127 -17.13 9.17 0.23
C TYR A 127 -17.14 7.79 0.89
N ALA A 128 -16.80 7.70 2.18
CA ALA A 128 -16.80 6.44 2.92
C ALA A 128 -18.21 5.83 3.02
N LEU A 129 -19.24 6.64 3.23
CA LEU A 129 -20.63 6.17 3.26
C LEU A 129 -21.14 5.77 1.88
N TRP A 130 -20.69 6.40 0.81
CA TRP A 130 -20.95 5.94 -0.55
C TRP A 130 -20.35 4.54 -0.77
N GLY A 131 -19.07 4.34 -0.44
CA GLY A 131 -18.42 3.02 -0.51
C GLY A 131 -19.09 1.97 0.37
N ALA A 132 -19.50 2.34 1.59
CA ALA A 132 -20.20 1.45 2.51
C ALA A 132 -21.58 0.99 1.98
N ARG A 133 -22.29 1.88 1.27
CA ARG A 133 -23.55 1.51 0.58
C ARG A 133 -23.30 0.50 -0.54
N LEU A 134 -22.29 0.72 -1.36
CA LEU A 134 -21.88 -0.27 -2.38
C LEU A 134 -21.46 -1.58 -1.74
N ALA A 135 -20.66 -1.54 -0.67
CA ALA A 135 -20.25 -2.76 0.05
C ALA A 135 -21.44 -3.55 0.59
N ALA A 136 -22.48 -2.86 1.08
CA ALA A 136 -23.72 -3.50 1.56
C ALA A 136 -24.59 -4.04 0.42
N GLU A 137 -24.68 -3.31 -0.70
CA GLU A 137 -25.50 -3.68 -1.87
C GLU A 137 -24.93 -4.90 -2.60
N TYR A 138 -23.60 -5.00 -2.68
CA TYR A 138 -22.88 -6.04 -3.42
C TYR A 138 -22.30 -7.15 -2.53
N ASP A 139 -22.73 -7.24 -1.26
CA ASP A 139 -22.25 -8.25 -0.30
C ASP A 139 -20.73 -8.39 -0.26
N VAL A 140 -20.00 -7.26 -0.21
CA VAL A 140 -18.54 -7.23 -0.15
C VAL A 140 -18.05 -7.99 1.09
N ASP A 141 -17.03 -8.83 0.94
CA ASP A 141 -16.50 -9.65 2.03
C ASP A 141 -15.66 -8.86 3.04
N VAL A 142 -14.90 -7.85 2.57
CA VAL A 142 -14.09 -6.94 3.40
C VAL A 142 -14.13 -5.53 2.81
N PHE A 143 -14.50 -4.56 3.63
CA PHE A 143 -14.48 -3.14 3.25
C PHE A 143 -13.28 -2.43 3.87
N VAL A 144 -12.43 -1.83 3.03
CA VAL A 144 -11.24 -1.06 3.43
C VAL A 144 -11.60 0.42 3.37
N VAL A 145 -11.82 1.03 4.55
CA VAL A 145 -12.40 2.37 4.69
C VAL A 145 -11.45 3.51 4.31
N GLY A 146 -10.18 3.22 4.07
CA GLY A 146 -9.13 4.14 3.63
C GLY A 146 -7.84 3.39 3.39
N ASN A 147 -6.95 3.93 2.56
CA ASN A 147 -5.70 3.27 2.18
C ASN A 147 -4.55 4.28 2.13
N GLU A 148 -3.45 3.98 2.82
CA GLU A 148 -2.18 4.70 2.81
C GLU A 148 -2.28 6.22 3.10
N LEU A 149 -3.17 6.62 3.97
CA LEU A 149 -3.32 8.01 4.40
C LEU A 149 -2.42 8.29 5.62
N ASN A 150 -1.11 8.11 5.47
CA ASN A 150 -0.13 8.11 6.56
C ASN A 150 -0.25 9.31 7.50
N SER A 151 -0.23 10.52 6.94
CA SER A 151 -0.32 11.76 7.74
C SER A 151 -1.72 12.03 8.32
N MET A 152 -2.71 11.21 7.95
CA MET A 152 -4.09 11.25 8.48
C MET A 152 -4.35 10.17 9.52
N THR A 153 -3.41 9.26 9.77
CA THR A 153 -3.59 8.14 10.71
C THR A 153 -2.52 8.05 11.78
N SER A 154 -1.45 8.83 11.66
CA SER A 154 -0.34 8.78 12.60
C SER A 154 0.12 10.17 13.03
N THR A 155 0.68 10.24 14.23
CA THR A 155 1.41 11.41 14.70
C THR A 155 2.79 11.41 14.07
N VAL A 156 3.09 12.40 13.25
CA VAL A 156 4.39 12.57 12.61
C VAL A 156 5.29 13.42 13.49
N PHE A 157 6.41 12.86 13.94
CA PHE A 157 7.41 13.63 14.70
C PHE A 157 8.32 14.44 13.75
N PRO A 158 8.94 15.53 14.24
CA PRO A 158 9.76 16.42 13.39
C PRO A 158 10.85 15.69 12.59
N ASP A 159 11.52 14.70 13.19
CA ASP A 159 12.55 13.91 12.51
C ASP A 159 11.98 12.96 11.46
N GLU A 160 10.74 12.53 11.64
CA GLU A 160 10.01 11.64 10.76
C GLU A 160 9.22 12.37 9.67
N ALA A 161 8.92 13.65 9.88
CA ALA A 161 8.36 14.50 8.84
C ALA A 161 9.32 14.64 7.64
N ILE A 162 10.60 14.35 7.88
CA ILE A 162 11.63 14.20 6.84
C ILE A 162 11.82 12.69 6.60
N ASP A 163 10.81 12.04 6.03
CA ASP A 163 10.81 10.60 5.83
C ASP A 163 11.82 10.17 4.77
N PRO A 164 12.72 9.24 5.12
CA PRO A 164 13.71 8.70 4.21
C PRO A 164 13.13 7.76 3.13
N HIS A 165 11.91 7.28 3.28
CA HIS A 165 11.31 6.32 2.33
C HIS A 165 10.87 6.96 1.03
N GLU A 166 11.13 8.26 0.85
CA GLU A 166 10.72 8.91 -0.36
C GLU A 166 11.58 8.59 -1.55
N TYR A 167 10.89 8.04 -2.46
CA TYR A 167 11.06 7.88 -3.88
C TYR A 167 12.36 7.21 -4.32
N PHE A 168 13.53 7.82 -4.19
CA PHE A 168 14.68 7.33 -4.93
C PHE A 168 15.90 7.03 -4.05
N LEU A 169 15.94 7.52 -2.81
CA LEU A 169 17.13 7.48 -1.97
C LEU A 169 16.82 6.94 -0.58
N ASP A 170 17.76 6.18 -0.01
CA ASP A 170 17.71 5.83 1.40
C ASP A 170 18.10 7.02 2.32
N ALA A 171 17.89 6.90 3.62
CA ALA A 171 18.07 7.97 4.58
C ALA A 171 19.47 8.59 4.59
N GLU A 172 20.52 7.75 4.53
CA GLU A 172 21.90 8.22 4.52
C GLU A 172 22.21 9.00 3.25
N ARG A 173 21.82 8.47 2.11
CA ARG A 173 22.02 9.09 0.81
C ARG A 173 21.20 10.35 0.65
N THR A 174 19.96 10.38 1.16
CA THR A 174 19.12 11.58 1.13
C THR A 174 19.77 12.74 1.88
N ALA A 175 20.34 12.49 3.05
CA ALA A 175 21.03 13.52 3.82
C ALA A 175 22.25 14.08 3.07
N LYS A 176 23.00 13.20 2.40
CA LYS A 176 24.20 13.59 1.63
C LYS A 176 23.85 14.31 0.33
N VAL A 177 22.88 13.79 -0.41
CA VAL A 177 22.37 14.41 -1.64
C VAL A 177 21.86 15.84 -1.39
N ARG A 178 21.30 16.06 -0.24
CA ARG A 178 20.72 17.34 0.13
C ARG A 178 21.70 18.51 0.11
N ASP A 179 22.92 18.28 0.59
CA ASP A 179 23.91 19.34 0.82
C ASP A 179 25.01 19.40 -0.28
N ASP A 180 25.31 18.27 -0.93
CA ASP A 180 26.46 18.09 -1.81
C ASP A 180 26.09 17.58 -3.22
N LEU A 181 24.81 17.52 -3.59
CA LEU A 181 24.39 16.93 -4.85
C LEU A 181 24.82 17.78 -6.05
N VAL A 182 25.59 17.18 -6.93
CA VAL A 182 25.96 17.72 -8.24
C VAL A 182 25.52 16.71 -9.30
N GLY A 183 24.94 17.18 -10.38
CA GLY A 183 24.61 16.31 -11.52
C GLY A 183 25.87 15.72 -12.16
N CYS A 184 25.80 14.46 -12.54
CA CYS A 184 26.81 13.83 -13.40
C CYS A 184 26.51 14.14 -14.86
N ALA A 185 27.53 14.06 -15.74
CA ALA A 185 27.33 14.16 -17.18
C ALA A 185 26.34 13.08 -17.71
N ASP A 186 26.26 11.96 -17.01
CA ASP A 186 25.44 10.79 -17.38
C ASP A 186 24.15 10.70 -16.55
N ASP A 187 23.77 11.73 -15.79
CA ASP A 187 22.57 11.70 -14.94
C ASP A 187 21.25 11.61 -15.75
N VAL A 188 21.32 11.91 -17.04
CA VAL A 188 20.21 11.82 -18.01
C VAL A 188 20.29 10.53 -18.84
N VAL A 189 20.92 9.50 -18.35
CA VAL A 189 20.96 8.21 -19.08
C VAL A 189 19.54 7.65 -19.18
N ALA A 190 19.10 7.42 -20.39
CA ALA A 190 17.83 6.76 -20.67
C ALA A 190 17.79 5.40 -19.94
N ARG A 191 16.70 5.11 -19.26
CA ARG A 191 16.49 3.79 -18.67
C ARG A 191 16.47 2.76 -19.76
N GLY A 192 16.96 1.57 -19.47
CA GLY A 192 17.02 0.50 -20.46
C GLY A 192 15.67 0.06 -21.04
N ASP A 193 14.56 0.46 -20.41
CA ASP A 193 13.18 0.24 -20.87
C ASP A 193 12.62 1.39 -21.72
N GLY A 194 13.43 2.39 -22.06
CA GLY A 194 13.02 3.57 -22.84
C GLY A 194 12.27 4.63 -22.04
N SER A 195 12.06 4.44 -20.74
CA SER A 195 11.51 5.49 -19.88
C SER A 195 12.61 6.47 -19.50
N ASP A 196 12.29 7.74 -19.51
CA ASP A 196 13.18 8.84 -19.13
C ASP A 196 12.57 9.66 -17.98
N LEU A 197 13.26 10.71 -17.57
CA LEU A 197 12.79 11.61 -16.51
C LEU A 197 11.47 12.31 -16.85
N THR A 198 11.08 12.34 -18.11
CA THR A 198 9.85 13.03 -18.56
C THR A 198 8.59 12.26 -18.17
N HIS A 199 8.72 10.98 -17.84
CA HIS A 199 7.59 10.11 -17.55
C HIS A 199 6.75 10.60 -16.35
N TRP A 200 7.39 11.17 -15.32
CA TRP A 200 6.72 11.57 -14.07
C TRP A 200 6.23 13.03 -14.07
N ASP A 201 6.84 13.89 -14.84
CA ASP A 201 6.60 15.33 -14.75
C ASP A 201 6.33 16.03 -16.09
N GLY A 202 6.19 15.27 -17.15
CA GLY A 202 5.90 15.79 -18.49
C GLY A 202 7.06 16.54 -19.14
N GLY A 203 8.31 16.15 -18.85
CA GLY A 203 9.52 16.76 -19.44
C GLY A 203 9.91 18.08 -18.82
N ARG A 204 9.59 18.29 -17.55
CA ARG A 204 9.83 19.54 -16.83
C ARG A 204 11.27 19.74 -16.38
N PHE A 205 12.01 18.65 -16.19
CA PHE A 205 13.38 18.66 -15.73
C PHE A 205 14.34 18.21 -16.82
N ASP A 206 15.49 18.88 -16.90
CA ASP A 206 16.52 18.55 -17.87
C ASP A 206 17.43 17.42 -17.40
N SER A 207 17.42 17.12 -16.07
CA SER A 207 18.26 16.08 -15.48
C SER A 207 17.62 15.41 -14.28
N LEU A 208 18.08 14.20 -13.94
CA LEU A 208 17.72 13.51 -12.70
C LEU A 208 18.10 14.34 -11.46
N HIS A 209 19.26 15.02 -11.52
CA HIS A 209 19.69 15.93 -10.46
C HIS A 209 18.63 17.01 -10.18
N ASP A 210 18.16 17.72 -11.21
CA ASP A 210 17.17 18.78 -11.04
C ASP A 210 15.84 18.26 -10.49
N GLN A 211 15.42 17.09 -10.95
CA GLN A 211 14.23 16.42 -10.41
C GLN A 211 14.38 16.09 -8.92
N LEU A 212 15.50 15.54 -8.51
CA LEU A 212 15.75 15.18 -7.10
C LEU A 212 15.87 16.43 -6.20
N VAL A 213 16.50 17.47 -6.68
CA VAL A 213 16.60 18.76 -5.95
C VAL A 213 15.21 19.38 -5.76
N ASP A 214 14.36 19.35 -6.79
CA ASP A 214 12.99 19.87 -6.67
C ASP A 214 12.12 19.01 -5.76
N ALA A 215 12.25 17.70 -5.84
CA ALA A 215 11.57 16.76 -4.94
C ALA A 215 11.96 16.97 -3.47
N GLU A 216 13.24 17.15 -3.19
CA GLU A 216 13.74 17.45 -1.85
C GLU A 216 13.22 18.79 -1.34
N ARG A 217 13.18 19.81 -2.19
CA ARG A 217 12.62 21.12 -1.85
C ARG A 217 11.13 21.02 -1.51
N ALA A 218 10.36 20.30 -2.30
CA ALA A 218 8.94 20.08 -2.05
C ALA A 218 8.71 19.32 -0.74
N ARG A 219 9.49 18.29 -0.47
CA ARG A 219 9.44 17.51 0.77
C ARG A 219 9.75 18.35 2.01
N ARG A 220 10.79 19.19 1.94
CA ARG A 220 11.14 20.11 3.04
C ARG A 220 10.05 21.16 3.27
N ALA A 221 9.47 21.69 2.20
CA ALA A 221 8.37 22.64 2.32
C ALA A 221 7.15 22.00 3.01
N TRP A 222 6.82 20.78 2.63
CA TRP A 222 5.77 19.98 3.29
C TRP A 222 6.10 19.75 4.78
N ALA A 223 7.29 19.25 5.10
CA ALA A 223 7.70 18.97 6.47
C ALA A 223 7.66 20.25 7.34
N THR A 224 8.13 21.38 6.81
CA THR A 224 8.08 22.68 7.51
C THR A 224 6.64 23.12 7.77
N ALA A 225 5.75 22.95 6.81
CA ALA A 225 4.34 23.30 6.95
C ALA A 225 3.64 22.42 8.00
N VAL A 226 3.92 21.11 8.01
CA VAL A 226 3.36 20.14 8.96
C VAL A 226 3.86 20.39 10.38
N THR A 227 5.16 20.58 10.55
CA THR A 227 5.76 20.79 11.87
C THR A 227 5.49 22.20 12.41
N GLY A 228 5.43 23.21 11.55
CA GLY A 228 5.25 24.61 11.92
C GLY A 228 6.45 25.17 12.72
N ALA A 229 6.31 26.38 13.22
CA ALA A 229 7.33 27.03 14.04
C ALA A 229 7.22 26.62 15.52
N GLY A 230 8.35 26.68 16.24
CA GLY A 230 8.42 26.44 17.68
C GLY A 230 9.59 25.55 18.08
N SER A 231 9.72 25.31 19.38
CA SER A 231 10.65 24.32 19.92
C SER A 231 10.18 22.89 19.58
N ARG A 232 11.09 21.93 19.62
CA ARG A 232 10.76 20.50 19.42
C ARG A 232 9.60 20.04 20.33
N ALA A 233 9.59 20.44 21.58
CA ALA A 233 8.54 20.08 22.53
C ALA A 233 7.17 20.67 22.16
N GLU A 234 7.12 21.91 21.69
CA GLU A 234 5.88 22.54 21.22
C GLU A 234 5.37 21.90 19.92
N ILE A 235 6.27 21.57 19.01
CA ILE A 235 5.92 20.85 17.77
C ILE A 235 5.35 19.48 18.12
N GLN A 236 6.04 18.72 18.96
CA GLN A 236 5.59 17.40 19.40
C GLN A 236 4.21 17.46 20.06
N ALA A 237 3.98 18.39 20.99
CA ALA A 237 2.68 18.55 21.65
C ALA A 237 1.54 18.87 20.67
N ARG A 238 1.82 19.69 19.62
CA ARG A 238 0.82 19.95 18.56
C ARG A 238 0.52 18.71 17.74
N LEU A 239 1.53 17.95 17.35
CA LEU A 239 1.35 16.72 16.57
C LEU A 239 0.61 15.63 17.36
N GLU A 240 0.90 15.50 18.67
CA GLU A 240 0.17 14.59 19.57
C GLU A 240 -1.30 15.01 19.71
N ALA A 241 -1.57 16.30 19.92
CA ALA A 241 -2.94 16.81 19.98
C ALA A 241 -3.69 16.59 18.67
N ARG A 242 -3.01 16.75 17.53
CA ARG A 242 -3.57 16.42 16.21
C ARG A 242 -3.84 14.93 16.07
N GLY A 243 -2.90 14.07 16.50
CA GLY A 243 -3.05 12.62 16.50
C GLY A 243 -4.33 12.17 17.21
N ALA A 244 -4.63 12.75 18.38
CA ALA A 244 -5.86 12.48 19.12
C ALA A 244 -7.14 12.91 18.35
N ARG A 245 -7.08 14.04 17.61
CA ARG A 245 -8.20 14.47 16.74
C ARG A 245 -8.39 13.53 15.55
N LEU A 246 -7.29 13.07 14.94
CA LEU A 246 -7.33 12.10 13.84
C LEU A 246 -7.96 10.79 14.28
N ASP A 247 -7.53 10.25 15.42
CA ASP A 247 -8.07 9.03 15.99
C ASP A 247 -9.58 9.15 16.27
N ALA A 248 -10.01 10.23 16.90
CA ALA A 248 -11.43 10.51 17.14
C ALA A 248 -12.23 10.62 15.82
N GLY A 249 -11.68 11.28 14.82
CA GLY A 249 -12.30 11.43 13.50
C GLY A 249 -12.49 10.08 12.78
N TRP A 250 -11.47 9.23 12.78
CA TRP A 250 -11.57 7.89 12.22
C TRP A 250 -12.57 7.00 12.95
N ARG A 251 -12.58 7.01 14.29
CA ARG A 251 -13.55 6.25 15.09
C ARG A 251 -14.99 6.67 14.77
N ALA A 252 -15.27 7.96 14.71
CA ALA A 252 -16.59 8.46 14.34
C ALA A 252 -16.98 8.04 12.90
N LEU A 253 -16.05 8.08 11.97
CA LEU A 253 -16.27 7.63 10.59
C LEU A 253 -16.58 6.13 10.52
N ILE A 254 -15.83 5.30 11.26
CA ILE A 254 -16.02 3.85 11.33
C ILE A 254 -17.39 3.51 11.92
N ASP A 255 -17.82 4.22 12.96
CA ASP A 255 -19.16 4.05 13.55
C ASP A 255 -20.27 4.36 12.54
N ASP A 256 -20.13 5.44 11.77
CA ASP A 256 -21.07 5.78 10.71
C ASP A 256 -21.11 4.72 9.59
N VAL A 257 -19.93 4.22 9.17
CA VAL A 257 -19.82 3.13 8.19
C VAL A 257 -20.51 1.87 8.71
N ARG A 258 -20.32 1.50 9.98
CA ARG A 258 -21.00 0.35 10.61
C ARG A 258 -22.51 0.55 10.71
N GLY A 259 -23.01 1.77 10.67
CA GLY A 259 -24.43 2.10 10.53
C GLY A 259 -25.03 1.61 9.20
N VAL A 260 -24.22 1.52 8.14
CA VAL A 260 -24.62 1.18 6.76
C VAL A 260 -24.19 -0.24 6.36
N TYR A 261 -22.93 -0.59 6.59
CA TYR A 261 -22.35 -1.89 6.23
C TYR A 261 -22.10 -2.73 7.49
N ARG A 262 -22.54 -4.01 7.45
CA ARG A 262 -22.48 -4.93 8.59
C ARG A 262 -21.38 -5.99 8.47
N GLY A 263 -20.70 -6.04 7.34
CA GLY A 263 -19.56 -6.92 7.12
C GLY A 263 -18.27 -6.39 7.75
N PRO A 264 -17.17 -7.12 7.60
CA PRO A 264 -15.86 -6.74 8.14
C PRO A 264 -15.32 -5.43 7.56
N VAL A 265 -14.85 -4.55 8.43
CA VAL A 265 -14.26 -3.26 8.09
C VAL A 265 -12.79 -3.25 8.51
N THR A 266 -11.91 -2.79 7.65
CA THR A 266 -10.50 -2.56 7.96
C THR A 266 -10.01 -1.23 7.35
N TYR A 267 -8.76 -0.87 7.65
CA TYR A 267 -8.01 0.23 7.06
C TYR A 267 -6.73 -0.30 6.43
N GLY A 268 -6.28 0.26 5.31
CA GLY A 268 -5.03 -0.09 4.64
C GLY A 268 -3.89 0.81 5.08
N ALA A 269 -3.14 0.41 6.10
CA ALA A 269 -1.97 1.15 6.54
C ALA A 269 -0.76 0.85 5.66
N ASN A 270 0.13 1.83 5.47
CA ASN A 270 1.40 1.59 4.81
C ASN A 270 2.32 0.73 5.70
N PHE A 271 3.19 -0.07 5.08
CA PHE A 271 4.11 -1.01 5.71
C PHE A 271 5.02 -0.40 6.79
N ASP A 272 5.31 0.89 6.69
CA ASP A 272 6.16 1.64 7.63
C ASP A 272 5.37 2.38 8.73
N GLN A 273 4.03 2.47 8.63
CA GLN A 273 3.18 3.26 9.51
C GLN A 273 2.10 2.46 10.26
N PHE A 274 1.89 1.17 9.95
CA PHE A 274 0.80 0.37 10.53
C PHE A 274 0.82 0.31 12.07
N HIS A 275 1.98 0.38 12.68
CA HIS A 275 2.16 0.38 14.15
C HIS A 275 1.72 1.68 14.83
N ARG A 276 1.39 2.72 14.06
CA ARG A 276 0.97 4.04 14.54
C ARG A 276 -0.53 4.31 14.36
N VAL A 277 -1.25 3.39 13.79
CA VAL A 277 -2.72 3.49 13.65
C VAL A 277 -3.35 3.26 15.02
N GLY A 278 -3.98 4.30 15.57
CA GLY A 278 -4.51 4.30 16.95
C GLY A 278 -5.91 3.69 17.10
N PHE A 279 -6.55 3.28 15.99
CA PHE A 279 -7.95 2.84 15.99
C PHE A 279 -8.15 1.39 15.50
N TRP A 280 -7.13 0.53 15.59
CA TRP A 280 -7.28 -0.89 15.21
C TRP A 280 -8.39 -1.59 15.98
N ASP A 281 -8.60 -1.26 17.25
CA ASP A 281 -9.65 -1.81 18.12
C ASP A 281 -11.07 -1.41 17.69
N ALA A 282 -11.24 -0.41 16.82
CA ALA A 282 -12.52 -0.06 16.20
C ALA A 282 -12.78 -0.85 14.89
N LEU A 283 -11.82 -1.64 14.43
CA LEU A 283 -11.86 -2.40 13.17
C LEU A 283 -11.95 -3.91 13.41
N ASP A 284 -12.23 -4.67 12.35
CA ASP A 284 -12.35 -6.12 12.40
C ASP A 284 -11.08 -6.84 11.92
N ALA A 285 -10.10 -6.11 11.42
CA ALA A 285 -8.84 -6.63 10.93
C ALA A 285 -7.77 -5.54 10.87
N VAL A 286 -6.50 -5.94 10.82
CA VAL A 286 -5.36 -5.10 10.45
C VAL A 286 -5.07 -5.28 8.98
N GLY A 287 -5.18 -4.21 8.19
CA GLY A 287 -4.84 -4.20 6.77
C GLY A 287 -3.55 -3.44 6.51
N VAL A 288 -2.65 -4.00 5.70
CA VAL A 288 -1.34 -3.39 5.41
C VAL A 288 -1.00 -3.50 3.93
N THR A 289 -0.54 -2.41 3.32
CA THR A 289 0.14 -2.45 2.03
C THR A 289 1.59 -2.90 2.25
N SER A 290 1.96 -4.08 1.70
CA SER A 290 3.02 -4.92 2.26
C SER A 290 4.32 -4.81 1.46
N TYR A 291 4.84 -3.61 1.31
CA TYR A 291 6.10 -3.36 0.62
C TYR A 291 7.30 -3.42 1.58
N PHE A 292 7.37 -4.46 2.42
CA PHE A 292 8.46 -4.63 3.38
C PHE A 292 9.79 -4.96 2.69
N PRO A 293 10.89 -4.27 3.02
CA PRO A 293 12.23 -4.71 2.63
C PRO A 293 12.53 -6.09 3.21
N LEU A 294 12.95 -7.02 2.37
CA LEU A 294 13.21 -8.42 2.77
C LEU A 294 14.68 -8.81 2.66
N THR A 295 15.47 -8.06 1.87
CA THR A 295 16.88 -8.35 1.61
C THR A 295 17.72 -7.08 1.60
N LEU A 296 19.03 -7.22 1.42
CA LEU A 296 19.98 -6.13 1.29
C LEU A 296 20.72 -6.21 -0.06
N TRP A 297 21.16 -5.06 -0.55
CA TRP A 297 21.98 -5.00 -1.77
C TRP A 297 23.28 -5.80 -1.63
N GLY A 298 23.63 -6.51 -2.69
CA GLY A 298 24.90 -7.25 -2.78
C GLY A 298 24.94 -8.60 -2.04
N ALA A 299 23.82 -9.05 -1.48
CA ALA A 299 23.72 -10.38 -0.87
C ALA A 299 23.75 -11.48 -1.95
N THR A 300 24.38 -12.62 -1.64
CA THR A 300 24.31 -13.84 -2.47
C THR A 300 22.89 -14.43 -2.45
N ASP A 301 22.58 -15.31 -3.39
CA ASP A 301 21.25 -15.95 -3.46
C ASP A 301 20.92 -16.76 -2.18
N GLU A 302 21.89 -17.37 -1.53
CA GLU A 302 21.72 -18.08 -0.26
C GLU A 302 21.45 -17.10 0.89
N GLU A 303 22.19 -16.00 0.97
CA GLU A 303 21.99 -14.94 1.95
C GLU A 303 20.64 -14.24 1.75
N GLN A 304 20.22 -14.03 0.50
CA GLN A 304 18.90 -13.46 0.17
C GLN A 304 17.76 -14.35 0.69
N ARG A 305 17.76 -15.65 0.42
CA ARG A 305 16.73 -16.56 0.93
C ARG A 305 16.67 -16.60 2.46
N ALA A 306 17.84 -16.66 3.12
CA ALA A 306 17.90 -16.60 4.57
C ALA A 306 17.36 -15.28 5.12
N ALA A 307 17.71 -14.15 4.49
CA ALA A 307 17.23 -12.82 4.85
C ALA A 307 15.71 -12.70 4.65
N MET A 308 15.15 -13.17 3.54
CA MET A 308 13.71 -13.15 3.30
C MET A 308 12.93 -13.88 4.39
N THR A 309 13.40 -15.05 4.80
CA THR A 309 12.78 -15.83 5.88
C THR A 309 12.82 -15.08 7.22
N ALA A 310 13.99 -14.52 7.56
CA ALA A 310 14.18 -13.76 8.80
C ALA A 310 13.31 -12.49 8.80
N SER A 311 13.30 -11.74 7.70
CA SER A 311 12.51 -10.51 7.55
C SER A 311 11.01 -10.78 7.63
N TRP A 312 10.51 -11.84 6.96
CA TRP A 312 9.10 -12.21 7.08
C TRP A 312 8.73 -12.63 8.51
N THR A 313 9.62 -13.28 9.25
CA THR A 313 9.39 -13.61 10.66
C THR A 313 9.26 -12.34 11.49
N GLU A 314 10.18 -11.39 11.34
CA GLU A 314 10.10 -10.09 12.03
C GLU A 314 8.83 -9.31 11.66
N VAL A 315 8.47 -9.27 10.38
CA VAL A 315 7.24 -8.63 9.91
C VAL A 315 6.00 -9.28 10.52
N ALA A 316 5.94 -10.62 10.56
CA ALA A 316 4.84 -11.36 11.17
C ALA A 316 4.70 -11.06 12.67
N ASP A 317 5.81 -11.00 13.40
CA ASP A 317 5.83 -10.66 14.83
C ASP A 317 5.32 -9.23 15.06
N ARG A 318 5.79 -8.25 14.29
CA ARG A 318 5.37 -6.85 14.37
C ARG A 318 3.90 -6.65 14.01
N LEU A 319 3.42 -7.32 12.96
CA LEU A 319 2.01 -7.27 12.55
C LEU A 319 1.11 -7.94 13.59
N THR A 320 1.53 -9.08 14.12
CA THR A 320 0.79 -9.77 15.19
C THR A 320 0.72 -8.90 16.45
N ALA A 321 1.82 -8.27 16.84
CA ALA A 321 1.84 -7.34 17.98
C ALA A 321 0.88 -6.16 17.79
N SER A 322 0.80 -5.58 16.59
CA SER A 322 -0.15 -4.50 16.28
C SER A 322 -1.60 -4.99 16.19
N ALA A 323 -1.82 -6.25 15.88
CA ALA A 323 -3.13 -6.88 15.78
C ALA A 323 -3.65 -7.40 17.14
N THR A 324 -2.79 -7.50 18.16
CA THR A 324 -3.16 -7.98 19.50
C THR A 324 -3.82 -6.84 20.28
N LEU A 325 -5.10 -6.98 20.55
CA LEU A 325 -5.87 -6.05 21.36
C LEU A 325 -5.75 -6.39 22.85
N ASP A 326 -5.77 -7.69 23.18
CA ASP A 326 -5.62 -8.27 24.53
C ASP A 326 -4.99 -9.69 24.41
N GLU A 327 -4.72 -10.38 25.54
CA GLU A 327 -4.02 -11.67 25.57
C GLU A 327 -4.68 -12.75 24.68
N ASP A 328 -6.01 -12.71 24.55
CA ASP A 328 -6.81 -13.69 23.79
C ASP A 328 -7.45 -13.13 22.51
N ASP A 329 -7.30 -11.82 22.23
CA ASP A 329 -7.96 -11.14 21.13
C ASP A 329 -6.94 -10.60 20.12
N VAL A 330 -6.71 -11.38 19.08
CA VAL A 330 -5.82 -11.05 17.97
C VAL A 330 -6.62 -10.86 16.69
N LEU A 331 -6.64 -9.64 16.18
CA LEU A 331 -7.28 -9.31 14.92
C LEU A 331 -6.63 -10.09 13.75
N PRO A 332 -7.41 -10.52 12.77
CA PRO A 332 -6.86 -11.04 11.53
C PRO A 332 -6.07 -9.99 10.77
N VAL A 333 -5.00 -10.42 10.07
CA VAL A 333 -4.15 -9.56 9.26
C VAL A 333 -4.40 -9.81 7.78
N TYR A 334 -4.50 -8.74 6.99
CA TYR A 334 -4.56 -8.76 5.52
C TYR A 334 -3.41 -7.98 4.91
N LEU A 335 -2.67 -8.61 4.00
CA LEU A 335 -1.70 -7.95 3.14
C LEU A 335 -2.43 -7.40 1.91
N LEU A 336 -2.90 -6.15 1.98
CA LEU A 336 -3.81 -5.55 1.00
C LEU A 336 -3.15 -5.28 -0.35
N GLU A 337 -1.86 -4.99 -0.33
CA GLU A 337 -1.02 -4.88 -1.52
C GLU A 337 0.25 -5.67 -1.25
N LEU A 338 0.42 -6.75 -1.96
CA LEU A 338 1.60 -7.61 -1.87
C LEU A 338 2.23 -7.74 -3.25
N GLY A 339 3.41 -7.19 -3.43
CA GLY A 339 4.02 -7.20 -4.75
C GLY A 339 5.47 -6.73 -4.78
N TRP A 340 6.13 -7.14 -5.84
CA TRP A 340 7.51 -6.78 -6.17
C TRP A 340 7.61 -6.60 -7.68
N THR A 341 8.52 -5.75 -8.11
CA THR A 341 8.85 -5.67 -9.53
C THR A 341 9.56 -6.96 -9.98
N ARG A 342 9.62 -7.20 -11.30
CA ARG A 342 10.41 -8.30 -11.88
C ARG A 342 11.88 -7.95 -12.10
N LEU A 343 12.35 -6.87 -11.47
CA LEU A 343 13.71 -6.37 -11.61
C LEU A 343 14.56 -6.73 -10.40
N GLU A 344 15.88 -6.75 -10.59
CA GLU A 344 16.85 -6.96 -9.51
C GLU A 344 16.67 -5.97 -8.37
N GLY A 345 16.74 -6.46 -7.14
CA GLY A 345 16.59 -5.66 -5.91
C GLY A 345 15.16 -5.29 -5.59
N SER A 346 14.19 -5.94 -6.22
CA SER A 346 12.77 -5.74 -5.92
C SER A 346 12.40 -6.08 -4.47
N THR A 347 13.16 -6.94 -3.80
CA THR A 347 12.99 -7.30 -2.39
C THR A 347 13.77 -6.41 -1.43
N VAL A 348 14.65 -5.55 -1.94
CA VAL A 348 15.35 -4.52 -1.14
C VAL A 348 14.50 -3.25 -1.00
N ARG A 349 13.84 -2.84 -2.10
CA ARG A 349 12.93 -1.68 -2.16
C ARG A 349 11.63 -2.04 -2.87
N PRO A 350 10.75 -2.80 -2.23
CA PRO A 350 9.55 -3.31 -2.88
C PRO A 350 8.60 -2.23 -3.41
N TRP A 351 8.60 -1.04 -2.84
CA TRP A 351 7.75 0.10 -3.25
C TRP A 351 8.28 0.84 -4.48
N SER A 352 9.55 0.62 -4.87
CA SER A 352 10.21 1.44 -5.89
C SER A 352 10.12 0.81 -7.27
N TYR A 353 9.77 1.63 -8.26
CA TYR A 353 9.84 1.26 -9.68
C TYR A 353 11.25 1.32 -10.23
N ASP A 354 12.10 2.18 -9.65
CA ASP A 354 13.41 2.51 -10.18
C ASP A 354 14.46 2.55 -9.08
N ARG A 355 15.70 2.35 -9.49
CA ARG A 355 16.87 2.52 -8.65
C ARG A 355 17.69 3.71 -9.12
N VAL A 356 18.15 4.50 -8.17
CA VAL A 356 19.11 5.57 -8.39
C VAL A 356 20.39 5.19 -7.65
N ASP A 357 21.51 5.22 -8.34
CA ASP A 357 22.83 5.11 -7.73
C ASP A 357 23.40 6.48 -7.46
N VAL A 358 23.98 6.64 -6.27
CA VAL A 358 24.67 7.84 -5.81
C VAL A 358 26.15 7.54 -5.76
N LEU A 359 26.93 8.27 -6.55
CA LEU A 359 28.37 8.10 -6.65
C LEU A 359 29.09 9.29 -6.03
N GLU A 360 30.06 8.97 -5.19
CA GLU A 360 31.02 9.95 -4.72
C GLU A 360 32.22 10.01 -5.69
N THR A 361 32.50 11.18 -6.16
CA THR A 361 33.65 11.43 -7.03
C THR A 361 34.39 12.69 -6.58
N VAL A 362 35.50 12.97 -7.21
CA VAL A 362 36.27 14.22 -7.00
C VAL A 362 36.26 14.96 -8.31
N GLY A 363 35.68 16.16 -8.30
CA GLY A 363 35.68 17.07 -9.46
C GLY A 363 36.63 18.22 -9.27
N GLU A 364 37.05 18.84 -10.36
CA GLU A 364 37.75 20.13 -10.35
C GLU A 364 36.72 21.26 -10.43
N VAL A 365 36.61 22.04 -9.37
CA VAL A 365 35.80 23.26 -9.35
C VAL A 365 36.77 24.42 -9.31
N GLU A 366 36.79 25.21 -10.35
CA GLU A 366 37.64 26.40 -10.55
C GLU A 366 39.14 26.29 -10.13
N GLU A 367 40.06 26.44 -11.06
CA GLU A 367 41.50 26.56 -10.90
C GLU A 367 42.17 25.66 -9.83
N GLY A 368 42.01 24.35 -9.96
CA GLY A 368 42.88 23.39 -9.26
C GLY A 368 42.48 23.01 -7.82
N ALA A 369 41.30 23.37 -7.34
CA ALA A 369 40.78 22.88 -6.08
C ALA A 369 39.94 21.62 -6.33
N ALA A 370 40.41 20.47 -5.85
CA ALA A 370 39.61 19.24 -5.83
C ALA A 370 38.50 19.36 -4.79
N GLN A 371 37.23 19.24 -5.21
CA GLN A 371 36.11 19.16 -4.29
C GLN A 371 35.44 17.78 -4.40
N PRO A 372 34.99 17.21 -3.28
CA PRO A 372 34.15 16.02 -3.34
C PRO A 372 32.83 16.36 -4.04
N LEU A 373 32.49 15.59 -5.05
CA LEU A 373 31.24 15.71 -5.78
C LEU A 373 30.41 14.47 -5.55
N THR A 374 29.11 14.63 -5.32
CA THR A 374 28.14 13.54 -5.28
C THR A 374 27.27 13.65 -6.51
N CYS A 375 27.25 12.63 -7.34
CA CYS A 375 26.42 12.62 -8.52
C CYS A 375 25.47 11.45 -8.54
N VAL A 376 24.36 11.59 -9.25
CA VAL A 376 23.28 10.63 -9.34
C VAL A 376 23.06 10.17 -10.76
N HIS A 377 22.69 8.91 -10.94
CA HIS A 377 22.26 8.38 -12.23
C HIS A 377 21.26 7.25 -12.03
N TRP A 378 20.50 6.93 -13.07
CA TRP A 378 19.66 5.76 -13.08
C TRP A 378 20.51 4.49 -13.09
N ALA A 379 20.29 3.63 -12.11
CA ALA A 379 20.97 2.36 -12.05
C ALA A 379 20.41 1.36 -13.07
N SER A 380 21.30 0.50 -13.59
CA SER A 380 20.87 -0.66 -14.35
C SER A 380 20.11 -1.64 -13.42
N GLN A 381 18.95 -2.09 -13.86
CA GLN A 381 18.14 -3.07 -13.16
C GLN A 381 17.79 -4.21 -14.12
N PRO A 382 18.63 -5.24 -14.21
CA PRO A 382 18.34 -6.41 -15.03
C PRO A 382 17.09 -7.14 -14.51
N ALA A 383 16.44 -7.90 -15.39
CA ALA A 383 15.32 -8.73 -14.99
C ALA A 383 15.77 -9.83 -14.02
N ARG A 384 15.15 -9.90 -12.86
CA ARG A 384 15.32 -10.95 -11.82
C ARG A 384 13.98 -11.36 -11.25
N PRO A 385 13.08 -11.89 -12.05
CA PRO A 385 11.72 -12.21 -11.62
C PRO A 385 11.67 -13.31 -10.54
N ASP A 386 12.72 -14.09 -10.35
CA ASP A 386 12.80 -15.14 -9.34
C ASP A 386 12.82 -14.58 -7.91
N GLU A 387 13.32 -13.36 -7.69
CA GLU A 387 13.32 -12.73 -6.38
C GLU A 387 11.90 -12.65 -5.79
N ARG A 388 10.91 -12.27 -6.58
CA ARG A 388 9.51 -12.18 -6.12
C ARG A 388 8.87 -13.54 -5.88
N VAL A 389 9.29 -14.58 -6.61
CA VAL A 389 8.86 -15.97 -6.39
C VAL A 389 9.41 -16.48 -5.05
N GLU A 390 10.68 -16.25 -4.77
CA GLU A 390 11.33 -16.63 -3.52
C GLU A 390 10.75 -15.87 -2.32
N ALA A 391 10.49 -14.59 -2.46
CA ALA A 391 9.86 -13.76 -1.42
C ALA A 391 8.47 -14.30 -1.01
N LEU A 392 7.65 -14.66 -1.99
CA LEU A 392 6.32 -15.22 -1.74
C LEU A 392 6.39 -16.66 -1.21
N ALA A 393 7.37 -17.46 -1.67
CA ALA A 393 7.61 -18.81 -1.16
C ALA A 393 8.01 -18.77 0.32
N ALA A 394 8.91 -17.85 0.71
CA ALA A 394 9.31 -17.68 2.11
C ALA A 394 8.13 -17.32 3.02
N LEU A 395 7.21 -16.45 2.57
CA LEU A 395 5.98 -16.16 3.29
C LEU A 395 5.08 -17.39 3.43
N ALA A 396 4.91 -18.17 2.35
CA ALA A 396 4.12 -19.38 2.37
C ALA A 396 4.70 -20.44 3.33
N ASP A 397 6.02 -20.59 3.36
CA ASP A 397 6.73 -21.50 4.29
C ASP A 397 6.57 -21.06 5.75
N LEU A 398 6.62 -19.75 6.03
CA LEU A 398 6.36 -19.21 7.37
C LEU A 398 4.92 -19.51 7.82
N VAL A 399 3.93 -19.35 6.95
CA VAL A 399 2.54 -19.67 7.26
C VAL A 399 2.34 -21.18 7.46
N ASP A 400 2.98 -22.01 6.64
CA ASP A 400 2.90 -23.49 6.76
C ASP A 400 3.47 -24.00 8.08
N SER A 401 4.54 -23.38 8.56
CA SER A 401 5.16 -23.69 9.85
C SER A 401 4.37 -23.13 11.05
N GLY A 402 3.32 -22.34 10.84
CA GLY A 402 2.55 -21.68 11.90
C GLY A 402 3.20 -20.40 12.44
N GLY A 403 4.21 -19.86 11.77
CA GLY A 403 4.91 -18.64 12.17
C GLY A 403 4.13 -17.34 11.91
N PHE A 404 2.94 -17.40 11.24
CA PHE A 404 2.11 -16.24 11.02
C PHE A 404 0.61 -16.59 11.11
N ASP A 405 0.18 -16.99 12.27
CA ASP A 405 -1.20 -17.43 12.52
C ASP A 405 -2.25 -16.33 12.39
N ALA A 406 -1.89 -15.07 12.55
CA ALA A 406 -2.80 -13.95 12.39
C ALA A 406 -3.15 -13.69 10.93
N LEU A 407 -2.32 -14.10 9.95
CA LEU A 407 -2.57 -13.87 8.54
C LEU A 407 -3.86 -14.55 8.07
N ARG A 408 -4.70 -13.76 7.36
CA ARG A 408 -6.00 -14.23 6.82
C ARG A 408 -6.14 -14.02 5.33
N GLY A 409 -5.37 -13.13 4.74
CA GLY A 409 -5.47 -12.91 3.31
C GLY A 409 -4.39 -12.03 2.76
N PHE A 410 -4.33 -12.03 1.43
CA PHE A 410 -3.46 -11.18 0.65
C PHE A 410 -4.10 -10.81 -0.69
N SER A 411 -3.64 -9.68 -1.25
CA SER A 411 -3.98 -9.21 -2.59
C SER A 411 -2.71 -8.89 -3.35
N LEU A 412 -2.46 -9.59 -4.46
CA LEU A 412 -1.31 -9.35 -5.30
C LEU A 412 -1.43 -8.02 -6.05
N TRP A 413 -0.36 -7.27 -6.07
CA TRP A 413 -0.21 -6.00 -6.75
C TRP A 413 0.80 -6.14 -7.90
N LYS A 414 0.44 -6.23 -9.20
CA LYS A 414 -0.87 -6.21 -9.84
C LYS A 414 -1.01 -7.46 -10.74
N LEU A 415 -2.24 -7.82 -11.13
CA LEU A 415 -2.50 -8.95 -12.04
C LEU A 415 -3.04 -8.47 -13.37
N THR A 416 -2.69 -9.15 -14.47
CA THR A 416 -3.21 -8.88 -15.81
C THR A 416 -3.32 -10.13 -16.64
N THR A 417 -4.24 -10.14 -17.62
CA THR A 417 -4.31 -11.16 -18.66
C THR A 417 -3.72 -10.67 -19.99
N ARG A 418 -3.11 -9.48 -20.03
CA ARG A 418 -2.64 -8.83 -21.27
C ARG A 418 -1.14 -8.61 -21.28
N ASP A 419 -0.47 -9.06 -22.35
CA ASP A 419 0.97 -8.91 -22.53
C ASP A 419 1.39 -7.43 -22.48
N TYR A 420 0.65 -6.53 -23.12
CA TYR A 420 0.99 -5.11 -23.15
C TYR A 420 0.90 -4.44 -21.77
N HIS A 421 -0.01 -4.87 -20.89
CA HIS A 421 -0.03 -4.42 -19.49
C HIS A 421 1.16 -4.99 -18.72
N HIS A 422 1.48 -6.27 -18.95
CA HIS A 422 2.63 -6.91 -18.33
C HIS A 422 3.94 -6.24 -18.75
N GLU A 423 4.10 -5.89 -20.03
CA GLU A 423 5.28 -5.18 -20.52
C GLU A 423 5.39 -3.77 -19.95
N GLY A 424 4.28 -3.03 -19.89
CA GLY A 424 4.23 -1.64 -19.45
C GLY A 424 4.26 -1.42 -17.93
N GLU A 425 3.95 -2.45 -17.12
CA GLU A 425 3.87 -2.34 -15.68
C GLU A 425 4.81 -3.35 -14.99
N ARG A 426 5.86 -2.87 -14.32
CA ARG A 426 6.92 -3.72 -13.75
C ARG A 426 6.46 -4.64 -12.63
N PHE A 427 5.41 -4.26 -11.90
CA PHE A 427 4.78 -5.11 -10.88
C PHE A 427 3.84 -6.15 -11.45
N ALA A 428 3.44 -6.00 -12.72
CA ALA A 428 2.45 -6.88 -13.31
C ALA A 428 2.88 -8.35 -13.28
N VAL A 429 1.92 -9.20 -12.95
CA VAL A 429 2.00 -10.66 -13.03
C VAL A 429 1.00 -11.09 -14.08
N LEU A 430 1.47 -11.78 -15.10
CA LEU A 430 0.63 -12.27 -16.19
C LEU A 430 -0.10 -13.54 -15.74
N VAL A 431 -1.42 -13.45 -15.65
CA VAL A 431 -2.28 -14.60 -15.32
C VAL A 431 -2.62 -15.34 -16.62
N PRO A 432 -2.36 -16.65 -16.73
CA PRO A 432 -2.71 -17.42 -17.91
C PRO A 432 -4.21 -17.36 -18.21
N ALA A 433 -4.56 -16.97 -19.44
CA ALA A 433 -5.95 -16.83 -19.89
C ALA A 433 -6.10 -17.22 -21.34
N ASP A 434 -7.29 -17.70 -21.72
CA ASP A 434 -7.63 -17.96 -23.12
C ASP A 434 -8.05 -16.66 -23.82
N VAL A 435 -7.08 -15.76 -24.01
CA VAL A 435 -7.25 -14.49 -24.72
C VAL A 435 -6.10 -14.30 -25.70
N ARG A 436 -6.35 -13.56 -26.79
CA ARG A 436 -5.41 -13.45 -27.91
C ARG A 436 -4.05 -12.85 -27.55
N ASP A 437 -4.01 -11.99 -26.56
CA ASP A 437 -2.83 -11.24 -26.12
C ASP A 437 -2.43 -11.70 -24.73
N ASN A 438 -2.03 -12.99 -24.63
CA ASN A 438 -1.59 -13.62 -23.39
C ASN A 438 -0.54 -14.69 -23.70
N THR A 439 0.70 -14.42 -23.33
CA THR A 439 1.84 -15.34 -23.52
C THR A 439 2.43 -15.69 -22.15
N PRO A 440 1.94 -16.74 -21.47
CA PRO A 440 2.41 -17.12 -20.14
C PRO A 440 3.92 -17.34 -20.11
N ASN A 441 4.55 -16.90 -19.05
CA ASN A 441 5.96 -17.12 -18.76
C ASN A 441 6.16 -17.94 -17.47
N ASP A 442 7.31 -18.60 -17.38
CA ASP A 442 7.58 -19.57 -16.29
C ASP A 442 7.63 -18.88 -14.91
N SER A 443 8.17 -17.66 -14.83
CA SER A 443 8.33 -16.98 -13.53
C SER A 443 7.00 -16.50 -12.96
N ASP A 444 6.10 -15.97 -13.79
CA ASP A 444 4.76 -15.57 -13.35
C ASP A 444 3.91 -16.79 -12.98
N THR A 445 4.04 -17.87 -13.75
CA THR A 445 3.41 -19.14 -13.43
C THR A 445 3.90 -19.68 -12.08
N ALA A 446 5.20 -19.60 -11.80
CA ALA A 446 5.77 -20.00 -10.52
C ALA A 446 5.27 -19.11 -9.37
N LEU A 447 5.20 -17.79 -9.58
CA LEU A 447 4.66 -16.85 -8.58
C LEU A 447 3.21 -17.15 -8.24
N LEU A 448 2.36 -17.38 -9.26
CA LEU A 448 0.96 -17.73 -9.09
C LEU A 448 0.79 -19.07 -8.36
N ALA A 449 1.67 -20.05 -8.62
CA ALA A 449 1.68 -21.31 -7.89
C ALA A 449 1.96 -21.11 -6.39
N GLN A 450 2.91 -20.22 -6.03
CA GLN A 450 3.14 -19.87 -4.62
C GLN A 450 1.95 -19.11 -4.01
N ALA A 451 1.31 -18.23 -4.75
CA ALA A 451 0.11 -17.52 -4.31
C ALA A 451 -1.05 -18.50 -4.04
N ALA A 452 -1.28 -19.45 -4.94
CA ALA A 452 -2.30 -20.50 -4.76
C ALA A 452 -2.01 -21.38 -3.54
N ARG A 453 -0.72 -21.74 -3.34
CA ARG A 453 -0.26 -22.49 -2.15
C ARG A 453 -0.55 -21.70 -0.88
N LEU A 454 -0.16 -20.44 -0.79
CA LEU A 454 -0.44 -19.58 0.35
C LEU A 454 -1.94 -19.48 0.63
N GLY A 455 -2.74 -19.23 -0.40
CA GLY A 455 -4.21 -19.20 -0.27
C GLY A 455 -4.80 -20.50 0.27
N ALA A 456 -4.29 -21.66 -0.16
CA ALA A 456 -4.72 -22.97 0.37
C ALA A 456 -4.37 -23.12 1.85
N LEU A 457 -3.18 -22.71 2.27
CA LEU A 457 -2.73 -22.73 3.67
C LEU A 457 -3.63 -21.86 4.56
N LEU A 458 -3.97 -20.67 4.13
CA LEU A 458 -4.86 -19.75 4.85
C LEU A 458 -6.28 -20.37 5.04
N ARG A 459 -6.82 -21.00 4.00
CA ARG A 459 -8.11 -21.70 4.09
C ARG A 459 -8.07 -22.88 5.06
N GLN A 460 -6.98 -23.64 5.07
CA GLN A 460 -6.79 -24.76 6.01
C GLN A 460 -6.66 -24.28 7.47
N SER A 461 -5.89 -23.21 7.71
CA SER A 461 -5.75 -22.60 9.05
C SER A 461 -7.11 -22.14 9.58
N ALA A 462 -7.91 -21.43 8.76
CA ALA A 462 -9.24 -21.00 9.13
C ALA A 462 -10.20 -22.16 9.48
N GLN A 463 -10.12 -23.27 8.74
CA GLN A 463 -10.92 -24.46 9.03
C GLN A 463 -10.52 -25.15 10.35
N ARG A 464 -9.21 -25.21 10.66
CA ARG A 464 -8.71 -25.77 11.93
C ARG A 464 -9.25 -24.98 13.12
N LYS A 465 -9.16 -23.65 13.09
CA LYS A 465 -9.65 -22.75 14.17
C LYS A 465 -11.16 -22.90 14.39
N ARG A 466 -11.97 -23.00 13.34
CA ARG A 466 -13.43 -23.25 13.46
C ARG A 466 -13.76 -24.58 14.10
N ARG A 467 -12.93 -25.63 13.95
CA ARG A 467 -13.13 -26.93 14.57
C ARG A 467 -12.78 -26.94 16.06
N THR A 468 -11.74 -26.20 16.45
CA THR A 468 -11.33 -26.07 17.87
C THR A 468 -12.29 -25.21 18.68
N SER A 469 -12.85 -24.14 18.11
CA SER A 469 -13.83 -23.27 18.78
C SER A 469 -15.24 -23.92 18.98
N ARG A 470 -15.52 -25.02 18.29
CA ARG A 470 -16.79 -25.79 18.44
C ARG A 470 -16.70 -26.94 19.45
N ARG A 471 -15.54 -27.22 19.99
CA ARG A 471 -15.31 -28.19 21.06
C ARG A 471 -15.16 -27.49 22.41
#